data_83a5385badaa08280c9eb05b79ef5cad
#
_entry.id   83a5385badaa08280c9eb05b79ef5cad
#
_cell.length_a   1.000
_cell.length_b   1.000
_cell.length_c   1.000
_cell.angle_alpha   90.00
_cell.angle_beta   90.00
_cell.angle_gamma   90.00
#
_symmetry.space_group_name_H-M   'P 1'
#
loop_
_entity.id
_entity.type
_entity.pdbx_description
1 polymer ?
#
loop_
_entity_poly.entity_id
_entity_poly.type
_entity_poly.pdbx_seq_one_letter_code
_entity_poly.pdbx_strand_id
1 'polypeptide(L)'
;MKRQLIKTGITVTLPIVILIVLLALQDTFIRLGSTRMSRMQNETTAASIADSIQILYNYKDRRDTGLQYTFLEFGAMGCISCRKMECVMEDIRTTYGKRVKVRFMNVSKQETQEWTKYFGIAAIPTQIILDNNGHEIFRHTGLISAEDLGTVFK
;
A
#
# COMPACT_ATOMS: atom_id res chain seq x y z
N MET A 1 -14.79 37.74 -34.15
CA MET A 1 -14.09 37.74 -32.85
C MET A 1 -14.69 36.73 -31.82
N LYS A 2 -15.98 36.74 -31.49
CA LYS A 2 -16.59 35.84 -30.48
C LYS A 2 -16.36 34.34 -30.74
N ARG A 3 -16.41 33.83 -31.96
CA ARG A 3 -16.18 32.40 -32.28
C ARG A 3 -14.75 31.90 -32.06
N GLN A 4 -13.76 32.77 -32.19
CA GLN A 4 -12.34 32.44 -31.93
C GLN A 4 -12.10 32.34 -30.42
N LEU A 5 -12.63 33.27 -29.61
CA LEU A 5 -12.51 33.30 -28.16
C LEU A 5 -13.16 32.03 -27.51
N ILE A 6 -14.30 31.59 -28.06
CA ILE A 6 -14.99 30.38 -27.57
C ILE A 6 -14.13 29.10 -27.88
N LYS A 7 -13.54 29.03 -29.08
CA LYS A 7 -12.67 27.89 -29.44
C LYS A 7 -11.43 27.85 -28.55
N THR A 8 -10.77 28.97 -28.30
CA THR A 8 -9.57 29.05 -27.45
C THR A 8 -9.91 28.73 -25.98
N GLY A 9 -11.07 29.16 -25.48
CA GLY A 9 -11.55 28.80 -24.16
C GLY A 9 -11.74 27.30 -24.00
N ILE A 10 -12.44 26.63 -24.92
CA ILE A 10 -12.70 25.19 -24.88
C ILE A 10 -11.39 24.39 -24.97
N THR A 11 -10.41 24.84 -25.76
CA THR A 11 -9.12 24.14 -25.95
C THR A 11 -8.27 24.12 -24.67
N VAL A 12 -8.42 25.12 -23.80
CA VAL A 12 -7.67 25.19 -22.53
C VAL A 12 -8.47 24.58 -21.36
N THR A 13 -9.78 24.81 -21.31
CA THR A 13 -10.60 24.31 -20.16
C THR A 13 -10.83 22.80 -20.20
N LEU A 14 -10.99 22.21 -21.39
CA LEU A 14 -11.24 20.78 -21.53
C LEU A 14 -10.11 19.91 -20.93
N PRO A 15 -8.81 20.12 -21.25
CA PRO A 15 -7.74 19.31 -20.65
C PRO A 15 -7.61 19.51 -19.14
N ILE A 16 -7.91 20.72 -18.63
CA ILE A 16 -7.89 20.96 -17.18
C ILE A 16 -8.99 20.19 -16.48
N VAL A 17 -10.21 20.19 -17.02
CA VAL A 17 -11.34 19.42 -16.48
C VAL A 17 -11.02 17.90 -16.51
N ILE A 18 -10.47 17.40 -17.62
CA ILE A 18 -10.06 16.00 -17.73
C ILE A 18 -9.02 15.67 -16.67
N LEU A 19 -8.01 16.52 -16.47
CA LEU A 19 -6.98 16.33 -15.45
C LEU A 19 -7.58 16.26 -14.04
N ILE A 20 -8.50 17.17 -13.70
CA ILE A 20 -9.17 17.19 -12.40
C ILE A 20 -9.98 15.91 -12.20
N VAL A 21 -10.72 15.47 -13.22
CA VAL A 21 -11.49 14.21 -13.17
C VAL A 21 -10.57 12.99 -12.98
N LEU A 22 -9.44 12.93 -13.70
CA LEU A 22 -8.48 11.84 -13.55
C LEU A 22 -7.88 11.82 -12.14
N LEU A 23 -7.53 12.98 -11.58
CA LEU A 23 -7.04 13.09 -10.20
C LEU A 23 -8.10 12.70 -9.16
N ALA A 24 -9.35 13.04 -9.39
CA ALA A 24 -10.46 12.68 -8.51
C ALA A 24 -10.79 11.15 -8.56
N LEU A 25 -10.53 10.50 -9.70
CA LEU A 25 -10.82 9.08 -9.89
C LEU A 25 -9.63 8.15 -9.63
N GLN A 26 -8.44 8.69 -9.30
CA GLN A 26 -7.22 7.89 -9.12
C GLN A 26 -7.39 6.76 -8.09
N ASP A 27 -8.03 7.03 -6.95
CA ASP A 27 -8.26 6.01 -5.91
C ASP A 27 -9.20 4.90 -6.39
N THR A 28 -10.19 5.24 -7.22
CA THR A 28 -11.09 4.26 -7.83
C THR A 28 -10.36 3.34 -8.78
N PHE A 29 -9.45 3.88 -9.61
CA PHE A 29 -8.63 3.08 -10.51
C PHE A 29 -7.65 2.18 -9.75
N ILE A 30 -7.03 2.67 -8.68
CA ILE A 30 -6.14 1.87 -7.82
C ILE A 30 -6.94 0.72 -7.19
N ARG A 31 -8.13 0.96 -6.64
CA ARG A 31 -8.99 -0.07 -6.05
C ARG A 31 -9.44 -1.12 -7.08
N LEU A 32 -9.83 -0.71 -8.27
CA LEU A 32 -10.18 -1.63 -9.36
C LEU A 32 -8.99 -2.50 -9.77
N GLY A 33 -7.80 -1.91 -9.92
CA GLY A 33 -6.56 -2.62 -10.20
C GLY A 33 -6.20 -3.62 -9.12
N SER A 34 -6.33 -3.22 -7.85
CA SER A 34 -6.09 -4.06 -6.67
C SER A 34 -7.01 -5.28 -6.65
N THR A 35 -8.32 -5.08 -6.81
CA THR A 35 -9.30 -6.16 -6.84
C THR A 35 -9.06 -7.12 -8.01
N ARG A 36 -8.70 -6.59 -9.19
CA ARG A 36 -8.40 -7.42 -10.36
C ARG A 36 -7.14 -8.26 -10.14
N MET A 37 -6.10 -7.68 -9.55
CA MET A 37 -4.85 -8.37 -9.25
C MET A 37 -5.06 -9.52 -8.26
N SER A 38 -5.80 -9.29 -7.17
CA SER A 38 -6.13 -10.35 -6.20
C SER A 38 -6.90 -11.51 -6.83
N ARG A 39 -7.84 -11.22 -7.75
CA ARG A 39 -8.61 -12.26 -8.46
C ARG A 39 -7.78 -13.09 -9.43
N MET A 40 -6.63 -12.60 -9.87
CA MET A 40 -5.72 -13.35 -10.77
C MET A 40 -4.86 -14.37 -10.03
N GLN A 41 -4.90 -14.39 -8.70
CA GLN A 41 -4.17 -15.36 -7.89
C GLN A 41 -4.89 -16.70 -7.90
N ASN A 42 -4.12 -17.80 -7.98
CA ASN A 42 -4.64 -19.15 -7.82
C ASN A 42 -5.09 -19.36 -6.36
N GLU A 43 -6.24 -19.99 -6.14
CA GLU A 43 -6.79 -20.26 -4.80
C GLU A 43 -5.81 -21.01 -3.90
N THR A 44 -5.07 -21.99 -4.43
CA THR A 44 -4.05 -22.74 -3.68
C THR A 44 -2.92 -21.83 -3.20
N THR A 45 -2.47 -20.89 -4.04
CA THR A 45 -1.42 -19.95 -3.68
C THR A 45 -1.94 -18.91 -2.67
N ALA A 46 -3.19 -18.45 -2.84
CA ALA A 46 -3.81 -17.54 -1.89
C ALA A 46 -3.93 -18.17 -0.50
N ALA A 47 -4.36 -19.43 -0.41
CA ALA A 47 -4.41 -20.20 0.85
C ALA A 47 -3.00 -20.32 1.48
N SER A 48 -1.98 -20.64 0.69
CA SER A 48 -0.58 -20.73 1.16
C SER A 48 -0.07 -19.40 1.72
N ILE A 49 -0.42 -18.26 1.11
CA ILE A 49 -0.04 -16.96 1.65
C ILE A 49 -0.83 -16.65 2.93
N ALA A 50 -2.12 -16.96 2.98
CA ALA A 50 -2.92 -16.81 4.20
C ALA A 50 -2.34 -17.63 5.37
N ASP A 51 -1.95 -18.88 5.14
CA ASP A 51 -1.26 -19.70 6.13
C ASP A 51 0.08 -19.10 6.56
N SER A 52 0.84 -18.58 5.60
CA SER A 52 2.10 -17.88 5.87
C SER A 52 1.89 -16.64 6.75
N ILE A 53 0.82 -15.87 6.53
CA ILE A 53 0.45 -14.73 7.37
C ILE A 53 0.15 -15.21 8.80
N GLN A 54 -0.61 -16.28 8.97
CA GLN A 54 -0.91 -16.84 10.28
C GLN A 54 0.36 -17.33 11.00
N ILE A 55 1.27 -17.98 10.28
CA ILE A 55 2.53 -18.45 10.86
C ILE A 55 3.46 -17.30 11.23
N LEU A 56 3.59 -16.28 10.37
CA LEU A 56 4.60 -15.23 10.52
C LEU A 56 4.12 -14.02 11.35
N TYR A 57 2.83 -13.69 11.28
CA TYR A 57 2.28 -12.40 11.75
C TYR A 57 1.09 -12.54 12.70
N ASN A 58 0.66 -13.76 13.04
CA ASN A 58 -0.25 -13.96 14.16
C ASN A 58 0.57 -14.00 15.46
N TYR A 59 0.40 -12.98 16.30
CA TYR A 59 1.12 -12.84 17.59
C TYR A 59 0.25 -13.17 18.79
N LYS A 60 -1.02 -13.49 18.59
CA LYS A 60 -2.01 -13.71 19.66
C LYS A 60 -1.53 -14.74 20.68
N ASP A 61 -0.91 -15.81 20.22
CA ASP A 61 -0.43 -16.91 21.06
C ASP A 61 1.08 -16.77 21.41
N ARG A 62 1.76 -15.71 20.94
CA ARG A 62 3.19 -15.44 21.13
C ARG A 62 3.39 -14.29 22.12
N ARG A 63 2.95 -14.46 23.35
CA ARG A 63 2.96 -13.42 24.40
C ARG A 63 4.36 -12.92 24.77
N ASP A 64 5.39 -13.68 24.45
CA ASP A 64 6.80 -13.37 24.70
C ASP A 64 7.38 -12.29 23.76
N THR A 65 6.74 -12.02 22.62
CA THR A 65 7.30 -11.10 21.61
C THR A 65 6.96 -9.63 21.87
N GLY A 66 5.87 -9.34 22.57
CA GLY A 66 5.34 -7.97 22.72
C GLY A 66 4.80 -7.35 21.45
N LEU A 67 4.90 -8.05 20.29
CA LEU A 67 4.44 -7.57 18.99
C LEU A 67 2.91 -7.59 18.90
N GLN A 68 2.37 -6.50 18.36
CA GLN A 68 0.94 -6.28 18.20
C GLN A 68 0.56 -6.03 16.73
N TYR A 69 1.50 -5.51 15.94
CA TYR A 69 1.26 -5.12 14.56
C TYR A 69 2.38 -5.57 13.65
N THR A 70 2.05 -5.76 12.36
CA THR A 70 3.03 -5.85 11.29
C THR A 70 2.79 -4.75 10.27
N PHE A 71 3.81 -3.95 9.99
CA PHE A 71 3.82 -2.98 8.93
C PHE A 71 4.55 -3.56 7.71
N LEU A 72 3.82 -3.82 6.63
CA LEU A 72 4.32 -4.28 5.34
C LEU A 72 4.40 -3.07 4.39
N GLU A 73 5.60 -2.74 3.95
CA GLU A 73 5.86 -1.70 2.95
C GLU A 73 6.16 -2.36 1.59
N PHE A 74 5.22 -2.28 0.65
CA PHE A 74 5.42 -2.76 -0.72
C PHE A 74 6.04 -1.69 -1.59
N GLY A 75 7.25 -1.94 -2.10
CA GLY A 75 8.02 -0.99 -2.88
C GLY A 75 9.04 -1.66 -3.80
N ALA A 76 9.83 -0.85 -4.52
CA ALA A 76 10.92 -1.32 -5.37
C ALA A 76 12.16 -0.44 -5.20
N MET A 77 13.36 -1.02 -5.37
CA MET A 77 14.65 -0.34 -5.17
C MET A 77 14.85 0.88 -6.09
N GLY A 78 14.26 0.90 -7.29
CA GLY A 78 14.37 2.02 -8.24
C GLY A 78 13.31 3.12 -8.08
N CYS A 79 12.38 2.97 -7.16
CA CYS A 79 11.26 3.88 -6.97
C CYS A 79 11.66 5.06 -6.05
N ILE A 80 11.58 6.29 -6.55
CA ILE A 80 11.94 7.50 -5.79
C ILE A 80 11.05 7.68 -4.56
N SER A 81 9.75 7.48 -4.70
CA SER A 81 8.79 7.58 -3.59
C SER A 81 9.03 6.49 -2.54
N CYS A 82 9.39 5.26 -2.96
CA CYS A 82 9.67 4.17 -2.04
C CYS A 82 10.92 4.45 -1.18
N ARG A 83 11.94 5.14 -1.72
CA ARG A 83 13.10 5.57 -0.94
C ARG A 83 12.75 6.57 0.16
N LYS A 84 11.76 7.44 -0.07
CA LYS A 84 11.28 8.35 0.99
C LYS A 84 10.61 7.59 2.12
N MET A 85 9.97 6.47 1.83
CA MET A 85 9.37 5.60 2.84
C MET A 85 10.42 4.86 3.70
N GLU A 86 11.69 4.77 3.28
CA GLU A 86 12.75 4.18 4.11
C GLU A 86 12.94 4.94 5.43
N CYS A 87 12.92 6.29 5.39
CA CYS A 87 12.97 7.12 6.60
C CYS A 87 11.75 6.86 7.49
N VAL A 88 10.56 6.79 6.89
CA VAL A 88 9.31 6.51 7.64
C VAL A 88 9.37 5.12 8.29
N MET A 89 9.83 4.10 7.58
CA MET A 89 10.02 2.76 8.14
C MET A 89 11.01 2.78 9.34
N GLU A 90 12.08 3.56 9.26
CA GLU A 90 13.06 3.68 10.35
C GLU A 90 12.47 4.40 11.56
N ASP A 91 11.73 5.48 11.34
CA ASP A 91 11.02 6.19 12.40
C ASP A 91 10.02 5.28 13.13
N ILE A 92 9.27 4.45 12.38
CA ILE A 92 8.35 3.46 12.96
C ILE A 92 9.11 2.39 13.73
N ARG A 93 10.26 1.87 13.23
CA ARG A 93 11.09 0.90 13.96
C ARG A 93 11.61 1.47 15.27
N THR A 94 12.07 2.72 15.24
CA THR A 94 12.63 3.39 16.42
C THR A 94 11.56 3.67 17.46
N THR A 95 10.40 4.17 17.02
CA THR A 95 9.34 4.62 17.93
C THR A 95 8.48 3.46 18.44
N TYR A 96 8.16 2.50 17.59
CA TYR A 96 7.18 1.43 17.84
C TYR A 96 7.77 0.02 17.77
N GLY A 97 9.09 -0.16 17.59
CA GLY A 97 9.72 -1.44 17.29
C GLY A 97 9.48 -2.57 18.30
N LYS A 98 9.09 -2.25 19.54
CA LYS A 98 8.66 -3.24 20.54
C LYS A 98 7.27 -3.83 20.27
N ARG A 99 6.44 -3.09 19.50
CA ARG A 99 5.04 -3.45 19.20
C ARG A 99 4.78 -3.67 17.72
N VAL A 100 5.61 -3.11 16.84
CA VAL A 100 5.41 -3.11 15.38
C VAL A 100 6.58 -3.78 14.69
N LYS A 101 6.32 -4.86 13.95
CA LYS A 101 7.30 -5.49 13.06
C LYS A 101 7.23 -4.83 11.69
N VAL A 102 8.31 -4.16 11.27
CA VAL A 102 8.39 -3.49 9.96
C VAL A 102 9.06 -4.42 8.94
N ARG A 103 8.42 -4.62 7.79
CA ARG A 103 8.91 -5.45 6.68
C ARG A 103 8.83 -4.70 5.35
N PHE A 104 9.95 -4.60 4.64
CA PHE A 104 9.98 -4.15 3.25
C PHE A 104 9.75 -5.34 2.32
N MET A 105 8.75 -5.22 1.45
CA MET A 105 8.32 -6.21 0.47
C MET A 105 8.69 -5.70 -0.93
N ASN A 106 9.85 -6.14 -1.45
CA ASN A 106 10.30 -5.70 -2.77
C ASN A 106 9.49 -6.39 -3.87
N VAL A 107 8.57 -5.65 -4.51
CA VAL A 107 7.67 -6.19 -5.55
C VAL A 107 8.38 -6.66 -6.82
N SER A 108 9.67 -6.30 -7.01
CA SER A 108 10.48 -6.77 -8.14
C SER A 108 11.06 -8.17 -7.92
N LYS A 109 11.02 -8.68 -6.68
CA LYS A 109 11.54 -10.01 -6.36
C LYS A 109 10.48 -11.09 -6.57
N GLN A 110 10.89 -12.23 -7.13
CA GLN A 110 9.99 -13.34 -7.40
C GLN A 110 9.31 -13.88 -6.12
N GLU A 111 10.04 -13.94 -5.01
CA GLU A 111 9.55 -14.40 -3.71
C GLU A 111 8.42 -13.53 -3.13
N THR A 112 8.32 -12.27 -3.56
CA THR A 112 7.30 -11.31 -3.09
C THR A 112 6.12 -11.17 -4.05
N GLN A 113 6.20 -11.73 -5.25
CA GLN A 113 5.15 -11.54 -6.27
C GLN A 113 3.80 -12.11 -5.83
N GLU A 114 3.79 -13.30 -5.20
CA GLU A 114 2.55 -13.91 -4.73
C GLU A 114 1.92 -13.11 -3.57
N TRP A 115 2.74 -12.53 -2.69
CA TRP A 115 2.30 -11.59 -1.67
C TRP A 115 1.72 -10.31 -2.29
N THR A 116 2.38 -9.81 -3.35
CA THR A 116 1.93 -8.63 -4.11
C THR A 116 0.55 -8.85 -4.74
N LYS A 117 0.32 -10.03 -5.30
CA LYS A 117 -0.99 -10.44 -5.84
C LYS A 117 -2.02 -10.63 -4.72
N TYR A 118 -1.67 -11.35 -3.67
CA TYR A 118 -2.56 -11.63 -2.53
C TYR A 118 -3.11 -10.33 -1.93
N PHE A 119 -2.23 -9.37 -1.64
CA PHE A 119 -2.63 -8.06 -1.16
C PHE A 119 -3.15 -7.13 -2.26
N GLY A 120 -3.16 -7.54 -3.53
CA GLY A 120 -3.65 -6.73 -4.65
C GLY A 120 -2.90 -5.40 -4.80
N ILE A 121 -1.57 -5.43 -4.75
CA ILE A 121 -0.73 -4.23 -4.83
C ILE A 121 -0.67 -3.73 -6.27
N ALA A 122 -1.54 -2.79 -6.61
CA ALA A 122 -1.64 -2.22 -7.97
C ALA A 122 -0.70 -1.05 -8.22
N ALA A 123 -0.17 -0.42 -7.19
CA ALA A 123 0.78 0.69 -7.27
C ALA A 123 1.75 0.66 -6.08
N ILE A 124 2.90 1.35 -6.20
CA ILE A 124 3.92 1.47 -5.15
C ILE A 124 4.31 2.95 -4.95
N PRO A 125 4.66 3.33 -3.73
CA PRO A 125 4.64 2.55 -2.50
C PRO A 125 3.22 2.25 -2.02
N THR A 126 3.00 1.08 -1.39
CA THR A 126 1.74 0.75 -0.69
C THR A 126 2.06 0.16 0.67
N GLN A 127 1.37 0.68 1.68
CA GLN A 127 1.49 0.29 3.07
C GLN A 127 0.30 -0.56 3.49
N ILE A 128 0.58 -1.68 4.16
CA ILE A 128 -0.42 -2.54 4.78
C ILE A 128 -0.05 -2.73 6.24
N ILE A 129 -1.01 -2.55 7.14
CA ILE A 129 -0.83 -2.88 8.54
C ILE A 129 -1.72 -4.05 8.89
N LEU A 130 -1.12 -5.08 9.47
CA LEU A 130 -1.80 -6.23 10.02
C LEU A 130 -1.87 -6.10 11.55
N ASP A 131 -2.98 -6.54 12.12
CA ASP A 131 -3.15 -6.66 13.56
C ASP A 131 -2.42 -7.89 14.13
N ASN A 132 -2.58 -8.13 15.43
CA ASN A 132 -1.99 -9.27 16.12
C ASN A 132 -2.56 -10.64 15.72
N ASN A 133 -3.65 -10.69 14.94
CA ASN A 133 -4.22 -11.91 14.36
C ASN A 133 -3.79 -12.11 12.89
N GLY A 134 -3.01 -11.17 12.33
CA GLY A 134 -2.63 -11.18 10.92
C GLY A 134 -3.71 -10.63 9.98
N HIS A 135 -4.75 -9.95 10.48
CA HIS A 135 -5.77 -9.33 9.65
C HIS A 135 -5.32 -7.93 9.21
N GLU A 136 -5.60 -7.58 7.94
CA GLU A 136 -5.37 -6.24 7.43
C GLU A 136 -6.34 -5.26 8.09
N ILE A 137 -5.79 -4.25 8.78
CA ILE A 137 -6.56 -3.19 9.47
C ILE A 137 -6.36 -1.81 8.86
N PHE A 138 -5.32 -1.64 8.03
CA PHE A 138 -5.02 -0.37 7.38
C PHE A 138 -4.35 -0.61 6.04
N ARG A 139 -4.68 0.25 5.07
CA ARG A 139 -4.06 0.30 3.74
C ARG A 139 -3.93 1.75 3.28
N HIS A 140 -2.77 2.09 2.74
CA HIS A 140 -2.54 3.35 2.05
C HIS A 140 -1.66 3.13 0.81
N THR A 141 -1.87 3.91 -0.25
CA THR A 141 -1.03 3.92 -1.45
C THR A 141 -0.49 5.31 -1.68
N GLY A 142 0.81 5.43 -1.85
CA GLY A 142 1.52 6.70 -1.95
C GLY A 142 2.40 6.98 -0.73
N LEU A 143 2.83 8.23 -0.60
CA LEU A 143 3.61 8.67 0.56
C LEU A 143 2.68 8.93 1.75
N ILE A 144 3.10 8.48 2.91
CA ILE A 144 2.43 8.72 4.20
C ILE A 144 3.49 9.04 5.26
N SER A 145 3.16 9.89 6.22
CA SER A 145 4.08 10.24 7.31
C SER A 145 4.11 9.17 8.41
N ALA A 146 5.19 9.14 9.20
CA ALA A 146 5.27 8.29 10.38
C ALA A 146 4.24 8.69 11.45
N GLU A 147 3.89 9.98 11.54
CA GLU A 147 2.86 10.50 12.43
C GLU A 147 1.47 9.94 12.08
N ASP A 148 1.09 10.00 10.80
CA ASP A 148 -0.19 9.46 10.33
C ASP A 148 -0.28 7.94 10.54
N LEU A 149 0.80 7.19 10.22
CA LEU A 149 0.88 5.75 10.49
C LEU A 149 0.81 5.46 11.99
N GLY A 150 1.42 6.31 12.82
CA GLY A 150 1.40 6.19 14.28
C GLY A 150 -0.01 6.20 14.89
N THR A 151 -0.96 6.84 14.22
CA THR A 151 -2.38 6.86 14.66
C THR A 151 -3.04 5.47 14.61
N VAL A 152 -2.50 4.55 13.81
CA VAL A 152 -3.01 3.18 13.67
C VAL A 152 -2.49 2.28 14.81
N PHE A 153 -1.32 2.57 15.38
CA PHE A 153 -0.67 1.78 16.43
C PHE A 153 -1.12 2.21 17.84
N LYS A 154 -2.38 2.06 18.13
CA LYS A 154 -2.98 2.44 19.41
C LYS A 154 -2.84 1.37 20.48
#